data_06ab566aa5aa76dce3037bfeedad2578
#
_entry.id   06ab566aa5aa76dce3037bfeedad2578
#
_cell.length_a   1.000
_cell.length_b   1.000
_cell.length_c   1.000
_cell.angle_alpha   90.00
_cell.angle_beta   90.00
_cell.angle_gamma   90.00
#
_symmetry.space_group_name_H-M   'P 1'
#
loop_
_entity.id
_entity.type
_entity.pdbx_description
1 polymer ?
#
loop_
_entity_poly.entity_id
_entity_poly.type
_entity_poly.pdbx_seq_one_letter_code
_entity_poly.pdbx_strand_id
1 'polypeptide(L)'
;SAKTEQTAQTETTDNTAEPAEAPVEVSIAIWGAEDALANPDDPILKQLEEKTGVHLVPQNVTWDDSEQKIQLWATNGQLPDIFAGDFVSKSFYGNWIDQGVIRALPDDLSAYPNLAEHMQMERAQAASRNGKLYMIPRTTYGDITYSVLDRNVVYRWDLAQAAGVTKEPETYEEFCDMIKKIIAADPEGKHVSGMTQALPELIGGFIYPYAGIVDKKWVADEDGRFVPSYFESRDKLV
;
A
#
# COMPACT_ATOMS: atom_id res chain seq x y z
N SER A 1 51.66 13.92 -65.01
CA SER A 1 50.34 13.57 -64.51
C SER A 1 50.48 12.42 -63.55
N ALA A 2 50.57 12.71 -62.25
CA ALA A 2 50.62 11.71 -61.19
C ALA A 2 49.28 11.75 -60.46
N LYS A 3 48.61 10.60 -60.40
CA LYS A 3 47.37 10.37 -59.71
C LYS A 3 47.71 9.86 -58.31
N THR A 4 47.36 10.62 -57.30
CA THR A 4 47.52 10.23 -55.90
C THR A 4 46.30 9.44 -55.49
N GLU A 5 46.46 8.17 -55.13
CA GLU A 5 45.45 7.35 -54.48
C GLU A 5 45.45 7.61 -52.96
N GLN A 6 44.33 8.05 -52.45
CA GLN A 6 44.11 8.29 -51.05
C GLN A 6 43.41 7.03 -50.45
N THR A 7 44.19 6.29 -49.67
CA THR A 7 43.71 5.12 -48.96
C THR A 7 42.87 5.56 -47.76
N ALA A 8 41.60 5.27 -47.73
CA ALA A 8 40.74 5.47 -46.57
C ALA A 8 41.03 4.37 -45.54
N GLN A 9 41.50 4.75 -44.37
CA GLN A 9 41.57 3.90 -43.20
C GLN A 9 40.18 3.85 -42.57
N THR A 10 39.60 2.67 -42.55
CA THR A 10 38.37 2.37 -41.77
C THR A 10 38.83 2.09 -40.36
N GLU A 11 38.59 3.02 -39.45
CA GLU A 11 38.69 2.78 -38.02
C GLU A 11 37.50 1.88 -37.60
N THR A 12 37.80 0.62 -37.31
CA THR A 12 36.90 -0.30 -36.63
C THR A 12 36.89 0.09 -35.15
N THR A 13 35.91 0.82 -34.72
CA THR A 13 35.61 0.98 -33.29
C THR A 13 35.12 -0.35 -32.76
N ASP A 14 36.01 -1.07 -32.11
CA ASP A 14 35.72 -2.27 -31.34
C ASP A 14 34.93 -1.81 -30.08
N ASN A 15 33.61 -1.82 -30.20
CA ASN A 15 32.71 -1.52 -29.09
C ASN A 15 32.51 -2.82 -28.29
N THR A 16 33.55 -3.19 -27.55
CA THR A 16 33.47 -4.26 -26.57
C THR A 16 32.56 -3.73 -25.43
N ALA A 17 31.24 -3.98 -25.52
CA ALA A 17 30.33 -3.80 -24.41
C ALA A 17 30.85 -4.68 -23.26
N GLU A 18 31.20 -4.08 -22.15
CA GLU A 18 31.46 -4.80 -20.91
C GLU A 18 30.26 -5.72 -20.65
N PRO A 19 30.46 -6.98 -20.21
CA PRO A 19 29.35 -7.84 -19.85
C PRO A 19 28.53 -7.13 -18.76
N ALA A 20 27.24 -6.95 -18.97
CA ALA A 20 26.35 -6.44 -17.95
C ALA A 20 26.53 -7.29 -16.69
N GLU A 21 26.87 -6.65 -15.58
CA GLU A 21 26.95 -7.32 -14.28
C GLU A 21 25.59 -8.01 -14.01
N ALA A 22 25.64 -9.23 -13.44
CA ALA A 22 24.41 -9.91 -13.04
C ALA A 22 23.65 -9.07 -12.02
N PRO A 23 22.31 -9.05 -12.07
CA PRO A 23 21.49 -8.33 -11.11
C PRO A 23 21.80 -8.72 -9.66
N VAL A 24 21.77 -7.77 -8.77
CA VAL A 24 21.91 -8.02 -7.33
C VAL A 24 20.60 -8.60 -6.80
N GLU A 25 20.64 -9.76 -6.17
CA GLU A 25 19.46 -10.33 -5.51
C GLU A 25 19.15 -9.55 -4.23
N VAL A 26 17.88 -9.13 -4.09
CA VAL A 26 17.36 -8.45 -2.91
C VAL A 26 16.12 -9.18 -2.43
N SER A 27 16.19 -9.73 -1.22
CA SER A 27 15.07 -10.42 -0.60
C SER A 27 14.03 -9.44 -0.09
N ILE A 28 12.74 -9.71 -0.38
CA ILE A 28 11.64 -8.83 -0.01
C ILE A 28 10.50 -9.59 0.66
N ALA A 29 10.06 -9.12 1.82
CA ALA A 29 8.89 -9.64 2.54
C ALA A 29 7.79 -8.57 2.61
N ILE A 30 6.84 -8.67 1.72
CA ILE A 30 5.61 -7.87 1.69
C ILE A 30 4.46 -8.77 1.22
N TRP A 31 3.30 -8.63 1.83
CA TRP A 31 2.12 -9.39 1.41
C TRP A 31 1.78 -9.15 -0.06
N GLY A 32 1.51 -10.23 -0.79
CA GLY A 32 1.25 -10.20 -2.23
C GLY A 32 2.48 -10.11 -3.12
N ALA A 33 3.71 -10.00 -2.58
CA ALA A 33 4.92 -9.96 -3.38
C ALA A 33 5.16 -11.27 -4.13
N GLU A 34 4.86 -12.41 -3.51
CA GLU A 34 5.03 -13.72 -4.15
C GLU A 34 4.19 -13.83 -5.43
N ASP A 35 2.92 -13.44 -5.36
CA ASP A 35 2.03 -13.43 -6.54
C ASP A 35 2.47 -12.40 -7.59
N ALA A 36 2.85 -11.20 -7.13
CA ALA A 36 3.30 -10.11 -8.01
C ALA A 36 4.60 -10.44 -8.76
N LEU A 37 5.49 -11.22 -8.15
CA LEU A 37 6.78 -11.61 -8.71
C LEU A 37 6.76 -13.01 -9.35
N ALA A 38 5.60 -13.69 -9.37
CA ALA A 38 5.49 -15.07 -9.87
C ALA A 38 5.72 -15.22 -11.37
N ASN A 39 5.50 -14.17 -12.16
CA ASN A 39 5.69 -14.20 -13.61
C ASN A 39 7.04 -13.57 -14.00
N PRO A 40 8.08 -14.35 -14.30
CA PRO A 40 9.39 -13.83 -14.69
C PRO A 40 9.37 -13.10 -16.05
N ASP A 41 8.31 -13.26 -16.83
CA ASP A 41 8.13 -12.62 -18.11
C ASP A 41 7.33 -11.30 -18.03
N ASP A 42 6.97 -10.86 -16.84
CA ASP A 42 6.27 -9.60 -16.65
C ASP A 42 7.14 -8.42 -17.16
N PRO A 43 6.62 -7.60 -18.09
CA PRO A 43 7.40 -6.52 -18.69
C PRO A 43 7.77 -5.41 -17.69
N ILE A 44 6.98 -5.23 -16.62
CA ILE A 44 7.25 -4.25 -15.57
C ILE A 44 8.41 -4.72 -14.70
N LEU A 45 8.43 -6.00 -14.32
CA LEU A 45 9.52 -6.58 -13.55
C LEU A 45 10.83 -6.55 -14.33
N LYS A 46 10.82 -6.91 -15.62
CA LYS A 46 11.99 -6.80 -16.50
C LYS A 46 12.50 -5.35 -16.58
N GLN A 47 11.60 -4.40 -16.75
CA GLN A 47 11.98 -2.98 -16.78
C GLN A 47 12.54 -2.49 -15.44
N LEU A 48 12.01 -2.98 -14.32
CA LEU A 48 12.53 -2.67 -12.99
C LEU A 48 13.96 -3.20 -12.85
N GLU A 49 14.18 -4.46 -13.17
CA GLU A 49 15.49 -5.11 -13.12
C GLU A 49 16.51 -4.41 -14.03
N GLU A 50 16.14 -4.11 -15.27
CA GLU A 50 16.99 -3.37 -16.21
C GLU A 50 17.39 -1.97 -15.69
N LYS A 51 16.46 -1.27 -15.03
CA LYS A 51 16.72 0.09 -14.55
C LYS A 51 17.49 0.13 -13.23
N THR A 52 17.34 -0.87 -12.40
CA THR A 52 17.90 -0.85 -11.04
C THR A 52 19.08 -1.79 -10.87
N GLY A 53 19.25 -2.78 -11.74
CA GLY A 53 20.19 -3.88 -11.56
C GLY A 53 19.84 -4.78 -10.37
N VAL A 54 18.56 -4.79 -9.94
CA VAL A 54 18.10 -5.55 -8.78
C VAL A 54 17.09 -6.61 -9.20
N HIS A 55 17.36 -7.85 -8.82
CA HIS A 55 16.41 -8.96 -8.90
C HIS A 55 15.74 -9.17 -7.53
N LEU A 56 14.41 -9.04 -7.49
CA LEU A 56 13.64 -9.18 -6.24
C LEU A 56 13.30 -10.63 -5.97
N VAL A 57 13.66 -11.12 -4.78
CA VAL A 57 13.38 -12.49 -4.30
C VAL A 57 12.32 -12.45 -3.21
N PRO A 58 11.07 -12.86 -3.48
CA PRO A 58 9.99 -12.77 -2.51
C PRO A 58 10.18 -13.76 -1.37
N GLN A 59 9.91 -13.30 -0.15
CA GLN A 59 9.75 -14.16 1.03
C GLN A 59 8.26 -14.34 1.28
N ASN A 60 7.84 -15.58 1.51
CA ASN A 60 6.42 -15.90 1.70
C ASN A 60 5.88 -15.30 2.99
N VAL A 61 5.05 -14.27 2.85
CA VAL A 61 4.26 -13.67 3.94
C VAL A 61 2.86 -13.34 3.42
N THR A 62 1.87 -13.55 4.29
CA THR A 62 0.50 -13.11 4.08
C THR A 62 0.20 -11.90 4.95
N TRP A 63 -0.92 -11.24 4.72
CA TRP A 63 -1.37 -10.15 5.58
C TRP A 63 -1.49 -10.59 7.05
N ASP A 64 -2.00 -11.80 7.29
CA ASP A 64 -2.29 -12.30 8.64
C ASP A 64 -1.05 -12.77 9.40
N ASP A 65 -0.02 -13.26 8.71
CA ASP A 65 1.16 -13.87 9.36
C ASP A 65 2.44 -13.02 9.26
N SER A 66 2.43 -11.94 8.47
CA SER A 66 3.63 -11.13 8.20
C SER A 66 4.31 -10.61 9.47
N GLU A 67 3.55 -10.06 10.42
CA GLU A 67 4.11 -9.52 11.65
C GLU A 67 4.83 -10.61 12.46
N GLN A 68 4.23 -11.79 12.60
CA GLN A 68 4.82 -12.88 13.37
C GLN A 68 6.07 -13.44 12.69
N LYS A 69 6.04 -13.65 11.38
CA LYS A 69 7.19 -14.12 10.61
C LYS A 69 8.36 -13.16 10.68
N ILE A 70 8.10 -11.87 10.48
CA ILE A 70 9.14 -10.82 10.52
C ILE A 70 9.76 -10.73 11.93
N GLN A 71 8.96 -10.82 13.00
CA GLN A 71 9.49 -10.86 14.36
C GLN A 71 10.36 -12.10 14.60
N LEU A 72 9.94 -13.25 14.09
CA LEU A 72 10.74 -14.50 14.20
C LEU A 72 12.07 -14.36 13.45
N TRP A 73 12.06 -13.84 12.23
CA TRP A 73 13.28 -13.60 11.45
C TRP A 73 14.19 -12.56 12.11
N ALA A 74 13.62 -11.49 12.68
CA ALA A 74 14.39 -10.51 13.45
C ALA A 74 15.11 -11.14 14.63
N THR A 75 14.43 -12.02 15.38
CA THR A 75 14.99 -12.72 16.53
C THR A 75 16.11 -13.68 16.15
N ASN A 76 16.00 -14.30 14.97
CA ASN A 76 16.97 -15.29 14.47
C ASN A 76 18.09 -14.66 13.62
N GLY A 77 18.09 -13.34 13.42
CA GLY A 77 19.04 -12.68 12.53
C GLY A 77 18.88 -13.03 11.05
N GLN A 78 17.65 -13.35 10.63
CA GLN A 78 17.30 -13.81 9.28
C GLN A 78 16.30 -12.88 8.59
N LEU A 79 16.30 -11.60 8.96
CA LEU A 79 15.47 -10.62 8.27
C LEU A 79 15.79 -10.57 6.77
N PRO A 80 14.79 -10.47 5.89
CA PRO A 80 15.04 -10.13 4.49
C PRO A 80 15.62 -8.73 4.36
N ASP A 81 16.20 -8.42 3.21
CA ASP A 81 16.82 -7.12 2.94
C ASP A 81 15.80 -5.98 3.03
N ILE A 82 14.58 -6.24 2.54
CA ILE A 82 13.45 -5.32 2.59
C ILE A 82 12.24 -6.05 3.18
N PHE A 83 11.57 -5.41 4.12
CA PHE A 83 10.30 -5.91 4.62
C PHE A 83 9.33 -4.76 4.90
N ALA A 84 8.04 -5.03 4.78
CA ALA A 84 6.97 -4.06 4.97
C ALA A 84 5.99 -4.49 6.07
N GLY A 85 5.50 -3.50 6.82
CA GLY A 85 4.51 -3.69 7.86
C GLY A 85 4.25 -2.41 8.64
N ASP A 86 3.26 -2.45 9.53
CA ASP A 86 2.94 -1.35 10.44
C ASP A 86 3.69 -1.52 11.76
N PHE A 87 5.01 -1.30 11.71
CA PHE A 87 5.90 -1.56 12.85
C PHE A 87 6.21 -0.33 13.70
N VAL A 88 6.07 0.88 13.16
CA VAL A 88 6.45 2.13 13.84
C VAL A 88 5.70 2.31 15.16
N SER A 89 4.45 1.88 15.22
CA SER A 89 3.59 1.93 16.40
C SER A 89 3.84 0.80 17.41
N LYS A 90 4.66 -0.19 17.05
CA LYS A 90 4.90 -1.39 17.86
C LYS A 90 6.04 -1.19 18.84
N SER A 91 5.89 -1.75 20.04
CA SER A 91 6.88 -1.62 21.10
C SER A 91 8.24 -2.22 20.76
N PHE A 92 8.27 -3.28 19.95
CA PHE A 92 9.52 -3.93 19.53
C PHE A 92 10.31 -3.12 18.48
N TYR A 93 9.68 -2.21 17.73
CA TYR A 93 10.36 -1.41 16.72
C TYR A 93 11.51 -0.58 17.29
N GLY A 94 11.26 0.06 18.43
CA GLY A 94 12.30 0.78 19.15
C GLY A 94 13.47 -0.10 19.56
N ASN A 95 13.18 -1.32 20.06
CA ASN A 95 14.21 -2.27 20.46
C ASN A 95 15.06 -2.73 19.25
N TRP A 96 14.45 -2.93 18.11
CA TRP A 96 15.18 -3.27 16.87
C TRP A 96 16.17 -2.18 16.44
N ILE A 97 15.80 -0.93 16.61
CA ILE A 97 16.69 0.21 16.35
C ILE A 97 17.85 0.21 17.35
N ASP A 98 17.53 0.12 18.62
CA ASP A 98 18.54 0.20 19.70
C ASP A 98 19.54 -0.97 19.66
N GLN A 99 19.09 -2.14 19.17
CA GLN A 99 19.90 -3.34 19.01
C GLN A 99 20.61 -3.44 17.63
N GLY A 100 20.34 -2.49 16.72
CA GLY A 100 20.91 -2.53 15.37
C GLY A 100 20.36 -3.64 14.47
N VAL A 101 19.16 -4.16 14.78
CA VAL A 101 18.47 -5.17 13.97
C VAL A 101 18.03 -4.60 12.62
N ILE A 102 17.61 -3.35 12.62
CA ILE A 102 17.28 -2.61 11.40
C ILE A 102 18.28 -1.45 11.20
N ARG A 103 18.58 -1.19 9.93
CA ARG A 103 19.57 -0.19 9.54
C ARG A 103 18.91 1.18 9.34
N ALA A 104 19.59 2.24 9.78
CA ALA A 104 19.22 3.60 9.42
C ALA A 104 19.44 3.85 7.91
N LEU A 105 18.62 4.70 7.33
CA LEU A 105 18.92 5.29 6.03
C LEU A 105 20.19 6.15 6.14
N PRO A 106 20.93 6.35 5.03
CA PRO A 106 22.04 7.27 5.00
C PRO A 106 21.60 8.69 5.41
N ASP A 107 22.46 9.40 6.15
CA ASP A 107 22.17 10.79 6.54
C ASP A 107 22.17 11.72 5.30
N ASP A 108 22.99 11.40 4.30
CA ASP A 108 23.03 12.09 3.00
C ASP A 108 22.31 11.24 1.94
N LEU A 109 21.18 11.72 1.48
CA LEU A 109 20.36 11.10 0.41
C LEU A 109 20.56 11.79 -0.94
N SER A 110 21.55 12.66 -1.11
CA SER A 110 21.77 13.42 -2.36
C SER A 110 21.98 12.53 -3.59
N ALA A 111 22.55 11.34 -3.41
CA ALA A 111 22.70 10.34 -4.46
C ALA A 111 21.36 9.68 -4.87
N TYR A 112 20.29 9.87 -4.08
CA TYR A 112 18.97 9.25 -4.26
C TYR A 112 17.86 10.30 -4.25
N PRO A 113 17.79 11.17 -5.28
CA PRO A 113 16.92 12.37 -5.25
C PRO A 113 15.44 12.04 -5.04
N ASN A 114 14.90 10.97 -5.64
CA ASN A 114 13.52 10.56 -5.46
C ASN A 114 13.26 10.10 -4.01
N LEU A 115 14.21 9.39 -3.40
CA LEU A 115 14.10 8.99 -1.99
C LEU A 115 14.22 10.22 -1.09
N ALA A 116 15.15 11.12 -1.38
CA ALA A 116 15.32 12.37 -0.62
C ALA A 116 14.03 13.20 -0.61
N GLU A 117 13.37 13.35 -1.76
CA GLU A 117 12.07 14.03 -1.88
C GLU A 117 10.98 13.30 -1.08
N HIS A 118 10.86 11.99 -1.27
CA HIS A 118 9.86 11.17 -0.57
C HIS A 118 10.01 11.24 0.95
N MET A 119 11.24 11.28 1.46
CA MET A 119 11.52 11.34 2.89
C MET A 119 11.24 12.71 3.53
N GLN A 120 10.90 13.75 2.77
CA GLN A 120 10.48 15.05 3.31
C GLN A 120 9.07 15.03 3.89
N MET A 121 8.28 14.00 3.61
CA MET A 121 6.91 13.92 4.13
C MET A 121 6.90 13.93 5.67
N GLU A 122 5.92 14.61 6.23
CA GLU A 122 5.76 14.78 7.69
C GLU A 122 5.77 13.43 8.43
N ARG A 123 5.12 12.42 7.89
CA ARG A 123 5.06 11.06 8.47
C ARG A 123 6.44 10.42 8.58
N ALA A 124 7.30 10.61 7.59
CA ALA A 124 8.68 10.10 7.63
C ALA A 124 9.47 10.81 8.74
N GLN A 125 9.37 12.11 8.81
CA GLN A 125 10.05 12.93 9.81
C GLN A 125 9.56 12.64 11.24
N ALA A 126 8.25 12.43 11.41
CA ALA A 126 7.66 12.06 12.70
C ALA A 126 8.10 10.66 13.18
N ALA A 127 8.48 9.77 12.28
CA ALA A 127 9.01 8.44 12.59
C ALA A 127 10.53 8.42 12.85
N SER A 128 11.20 9.56 12.81
CA SER A 128 12.64 9.66 13.10
C SER A 128 12.94 9.28 14.56
N ARG A 129 14.07 8.62 14.77
CA ARG A 129 14.56 8.27 16.11
C ARG A 129 16.03 8.64 16.24
N ASN A 130 16.36 9.39 17.26
CA ASN A 130 17.72 9.93 17.49
C ASN A 130 18.27 10.70 16.26
N GLY A 131 17.40 11.44 15.56
CA GLY A 131 17.75 12.21 14.37
C GLY A 131 18.00 11.36 13.10
N LYS A 132 17.69 10.06 13.13
CA LYS A 132 17.87 9.14 12.00
C LYS A 132 16.53 8.55 11.55
N LEU A 133 16.46 8.16 10.29
CA LEU A 133 15.32 7.53 9.65
C LEU A 133 15.61 6.04 9.44
N TYR A 134 14.69 5.19 9.85
CA TYR A 134 14.83 3.72 9.80
C TYR A 134 13.76 3.04 8.95
N MET A 135 12.89 3.81 8.33
CA MET A 135 11.81 3.30 7.50
C MET A 135 11.53 4.23 6.33
N ILE A 136 11.02 3.68 5.26
CA ILE A 136 10.49 4.43 4.11
C ILE A 136 8.97 4.28 4.17
N PRO A 137 8.20 5.36 4.41
CA PRO A 137 6.76 5.26 4.50
C PRO A 137 6.15 4.94 3.15
N ARG A 138 5.22 4.00 3.13
CA ARG A 138 4.42 3.71 1.95
C ARG A 138 3.40 4.83 1.73
N THR A 139 3.35 5.37 0.53
CA THR A 139 2.28 6.26 0.10
C THR A 139 1.23 5.43 -0.64
N THR A 140 0.03 5.35 -0.08
CA THR A 140 -1.07 4.62 -0.74
C THR A 140 -1.64 5.47 -1.89
N TYR A 141 -1.73 6.79 -1.69
CA TYR A 141 -2.25 7.75 -2.67
C TYR A 141 -1.33 8.95 -2.78
N GLY A 142 -1.05 9.37 -4.00
CA GLY A 142 -0.28 10.60 -4.26
C GLY A 142 -1.06 11.88 -3.90
N ASP A 143 -2.39 11.82 -3.96
CA ASP A 143 -3.30 12.89 -3.60
C ASP A 143 -4.48 12.32 -2.81
N ILE A 144 -5.00 13.09 -1.84
CA ILE A 144 -6.13 12.67 -0.98
C ILE A 144 -7.39 12.36 -1.80
N THR A 145 -7.56 12.97 -2.95
CA THR A 145 -8.71 12.72 -3.83
C THR A 145 -8.75 11.28 -4.34
N TYR A 146 -7.61 10.63 -4.47
CA TYR A 146 -7.54 9.20 -4.86
C TYR A 146 -7.93 8.25 -3.72
N SER A 147 -8.02 8.71 -2.48
CA SER A 147 -8.48 7.88 -1.36
C SER A 147 -9.93 7.43 -1.54
N VAL A 148 -10.72 8.16 -2.32
CA VAL A 148 -12.10 7.79 -2.67
C VAL A 148 -12.19 6.54 -3.56
N LEU A 149 -11.09 6.12 -4.18
CA LEU A 149 -11.05 4.91 -5.02
C LEU A 149 -10.87 3.62 -4.20
N ASP A 150 -10.47 3.75 -2.94
CA ASP A 150 -10.29 2.64 -2.01
C ASP A 150 -11.21 2.81 -0.79
N ARG A 151 -11.78 1.73 -0.31
CA ARG A 151 -12.64 1.69 0.90
C ARG A 151 -13.87 2.57 0.83
N ASN A 152 -14.40 2.75 -0.37
CA ASN A 152 -15.66 3.42 -0.62
C ASN A 152 -16.79 2.46 -0.84
N VAL A 153 -18.01 2.97 -0.64
CA VAL A 153 -19.22 2.26 -1.03
C VAL A 153 -19.45 2.45 -2.52
N VAL A 154 -19.32 1.36 -3.26
CA VAL A 154 -19.60 1.32 -4.72
C VAL A 154 -20.90 0.59 -4.93
N TYR A 155 -21.76 1.09 -5.80
CA TYR A 155 -23.05 0.47 -6.09
C TYR A 155 -23.36 0.40 -7.58
N ARG A 156 -24.18 -0.55 -7.96
CA ARG A 156 -24.64 -0.79 -9.34
C ARG A 156 -25.75 0.20 -9.68
N TRP A 157 -25.34 1.39 -10.20
CA TRP A 157 -26.28 2.43 -10.60
C TRP A 157 -27.22 1.98 -11.73
N ASP A 158 -26.75 1.16 -12.65
CA ASP A 158 -27.54 0.54 -13.70
C ASP A 158 -28.71 -0.29 -13.15
N LEU A 159 -28.49 -1.09 -12.09
CA LEU A 159 -29.54 -1.84 -11.44
C LEU A 159 -30.50 -0.93 -10.66
N ALA A 160 -29.99 0.12 -10.05
CA ALA A 160 -30.81 1.12 -9.38
C ALA A 160 -31.77 1.79 -10.36
N GLN A 161 -31.27 2.22 -11.52
CA GLN A 161 -32.10 2.81 -12.58
C GLN A 161 -33.15 1.81 -13.10
N ALA A 162 -32.75 0.56 -13.34
CA ALA A 162 -33.67 -0.49 -13.75
C ALA A 162 -34.77 -0.78 -12.70
N ALA A 163 -34.47 -0.57 -11.41
CA ALA A 163 -35.39 -0.66 -10.28
C ALA A 163 -36.24 0.62 -10.07
N GLY A 164 -36.15 1.60 -10.99
CA GLY A 164 -36.93 2.85 -10.94
C GLY A 164 -36.35 3.94 -10.03
N VAL A 165 -35.08 3.84 -9.64
CA VAL A 165 -34.38 4.90 -8.91
C VAL A 165 -33.91 5.96 -9.91
N THR A 166 -34.31 7.21 -9.70
CA THR A 166 -34.04 8.33 -10.64
C THR A 166 -32.98 9.32 -10.15
N LYS A 167 -32.61 9.24 -8.86
CA LYS A 167 -31.63 10.12 -8.20
C LYS A 167 -30.63 9.29 -7.41
N GLU A 168 -29.38 9.68 -7.43
CA GLU A 168 -28.36 9.10 -6.56
C GLU A 168 -28.65 9.38 -5.09
N PRO A 169 -28.34 8.43 -4.18
CA PRO A 169 -28.60 8.61 -2.76
C PRO A 169 -27.64 9.66 -2.18
N GLU A 170 -28.19 10.56 -1.38
CA GLU A 170 -27.42 11.58 -0.63
C GLU A 170 -27.32 11.24 0.87
N THR A 171 -28.15 10.32 1.36
CA THR A 171 -28.17 9.88 2.76
C THR A 171 -28.06 8.36 2.86
N TYR A 172 -27.74 7.87 4.04
CA TYR A 172 -27.70 6.42 4.31
C TYR A 172 -29.07 5.78 4.15
N GLU A 173 -30.13 6.48 4.55
CA GLU A 173 -31.51 6.03 4.43
C GLU A 173 -31.90 5.88 2.95
N GLU A 174 -31.60 6.87 2.13
CA GLU A 174 -31.83 6.82 0.68
C GLU A 174 -31.02 5.70 0.02
N PHE A 175 -29.77 5.47 0.47
CA PHE A 175 -28.94 4.38 0.00
C PHE A 175 -29.56 3.01 0.36
N CYS A 176 -30.02 2.83 1.60
CA CYS A 176 -30.69 1.61 2.03
C CYS A 176 -31.99 1.37 1.24
N ASP A 177 -32.77 2.42 0.99
CA ASP A 177 -34.00 2.32 0.22
C ASP A 177 -33.74 2.00 -1.26
N MET A 178 -32.67 2.53 -1.84
CA MET A 178 -32.19 2.15 -3.17
C MET A 178 -31.87 0.65 -3.22
N ILE A 179 -31.11 0.14 -2.25
CA ILE A 179 -30.78 -1.29 -2.19
C ILE A 179 -32.02 -2.16 -2.08
N LYS A 180 -32.99 -1.80 -1.21
CA LYS A 180 -34.27 -2.52 -1.08
C LYS A 180 -35.03 -2.56 -2.40
N LYS A 181 -35.07 -1.46 -3.15
CA LYS A 181 -35.70 -1.39 -4.47
C LYS A 181 -35.00 -2.31 -5.48
N ILE A 182 -33.67 -2.34 -5.51
CA ILE A 182 -32.91 -3.24 -6.39
C ILE A 182 -33.22 -4.69 -6.07
N ILE A 183 -33.22 -5.08 -4.78
CA ILE A 183 -33.54 -6.44 -4.35
C ILE A 183 -34.98 -6.82 -4.76
N ALA A 184 -35.95 -5.95 -4.49
CA ALA A 184 -37.36 -6.21 -4.78
C ALA A 184 -37.66 -6.29 -6.29
N ALA A 185 -36.99 -5.47 -7.09
CA ALA A 185 -37.15 -5.46 -8.53
C ALA A 185 -36.43 -6.61 -9.23
N ASP A 186 -35.34 -7.12 -8.63
CA ASP A 186 -34.48 -8.18 -9.19
C ASP A 186 -34.27 -8.03 -10.71
N PRO A 187 -33.71 -6.91 -11.21
CA PRO A 187 -33.75 -6.59 -12.64
C PRO A 187 -33.03 -7.61 -13.53
N GLU A 188 -32.10 -8.38 -12.97
CA GLU A 188 -31.36 -9.42 -13.70
C GLU A 188 -31.88 -10.84 -13.41
N GLY A 189 -32.85 -11.00 -12.53
CA GLY A 189 -33.39 -12.33 -12.13
C GLY A 189 -32.38 -13.22 -11.40
N LYS A 190 -31.38 -12.60 -10.74
CA LYS A 190 -30.25 -13.33 -10.10
C LYS A 190 -30.39 -13.45 -8.60
N HIS A 191 -31.42 -12.90 -8.00
CA HIS A 191 -31.63 -12.85 -6.55
C HIS A 191 -30.43 -12.31 -5.79
N VAL A 192 -29.90 -11.15 -6.24
CA VAL A 192 -28.69 -10.54 -5.70
C VAL A 192 -28.86 -10.14 -4.24
N SER A 193 -27.79 -10.28 -3.46
CA SER A 193 -27.73 -9.73 -2.11
C SER A 193 -27.60 -8.20 -2.17
N GLY A 194 -28.15 -7.53 -1.15
CA GLY A 194 -28.14 -6.07 -1.11
C GLY A 194 -26.74 -5.47 -0.93
N MET A 195 -25.86 -6.19 -0.28
CA MET A 195 -24.50 -5.74 0.00
C MET A 195 -23.54 -6.94 0.06
N THR A 196 -22.33 -6.74 -0.41
CA THR A 196 -21.22 -7.69 -0.26
C THR A 196 -19.98 -6.96 0.21
N GLN A 197 -19.48 -7.35 1.36
CA GLN A 197 -18.26 -6.80 1.96
C GLN A 197 -17.77 -7.74 3.07
N ALA A 198 -16.47 -7.75 3.34
CA ALA A 198 -15.96 -8.36 4.56
C ALA A 198 -16.46 -7.57 5.78
N LEU A 199 -16.87 -8.29 6.83
CA LEU A 199 -17.55 -7.69 7.98
C LEU A 199 -16.75 -6.56 8.67
N PRO A 200 -15.41 -6.69 8.88
CA PRO A 200 -14.63 -5.63 9.51
C PRO A 200 -14.65 -4.32 8.71
N GLU A 201 -14.54 -4.40 7.38
CA GLU A 201 -14.55 -3.24 6.49
C GLU A 201 -15.95 -2.61 6.43
N LEU A 202 -17.01 -3.44 6.44
CA LEU A 202 -18.37 -2.93 6.50
C LEU A 202 -18.62 -2.14 7.78
N ILE A 203 -18.21 -2.68 8.92
CA ILE A 203 -18.38 -2.00 10.21
C ILE A 203 -17.53 -0.71 10.26
N GLY A 204 -16.25 -0.80 9.97
CA GLY A 204 -15.32 0.32 10.07
C GLY A 204 -15.53 1.39 9.00
N GLY A 205 -15.83 0.99 7.78
CA GLY A 205 -15.93 1.90 6.63
C GLY A 205 -17.34 2.47 6.40
N PHE A 206 -18.38 1.82 6.90
CA PHE A 206 -19.76 2.19 6.61
C PHE A 206 -20.58 2.45 7.89
N ILE A 207 -20.66 1.48 8.79
CA ILE A 207 -21.53 1.56 9.97
C ILE A 207 -21.01 2.59 10.97
N TYR A 208 -19.72 2.59 11.25
CA TYR A 208 -19.13 3.54 12.21
C TYR A 208 -19.25 4.99 11.77
N PRO A 209 -18.93 5.39 10.54
CA PRO A 209 -19.16 6.75 10.05
C PRO A 209 -20.62 7.16 10.15
N TYR A 210 -21.57 6.29 9.81
CA TYR A 210 -23.02 6.56 9.95
C TYR A 210 -23.41 6.84 11.42
N ALA A 211 -22.88 6.05 12.35
CA ALA A 211 -23.12 6.24 13.77
C ALA A 211 -22.33 7.40 14.40
N GLY A 212 -21.43 8.05 13.64
CA GLY A 212 -20.54 9.08 14.16
C GLY A 212 -19.42 8.54 15.05
N ILE A 213 -19.07 7.24 14.89
CA ILE A 213 -18.04 6.58 15.69
C ILE A 213 -16.68 6.75 15.03
N VAL A 214 -15.67 7.07 15.84
CA VAL A 214 -14.26 7.06 15.43
C VAL A 214 -13.66 5.72 15.83
N ASP A 215 -13.30 4.90 14.83
CA ASP A 215 -12.80 3.54 15.05
C ASP A 215 -11.60 3.51 16.00
N LYS A 216 -11.62 2.56 16.94
CA LYS A 216 -10.54 2.28 17.90
C LYS A 216 -10.04 3.51 18.69
N LYS A 217 -10.87 4.53 18.86
CA LYS A 217 -10.49 5.73 19.61
C LYS A 217 -11.29 5.92 20.88
N TRP A 218 -10.67 6.62 21.80
CA TRP A 218 -11.28 7.12 23.02
C TRP A 218 -11.66 8.57 22.80
N VAL A 219 -12.83 8.94 23.23
CA VAL A 219 -13.35 10.31 23.19
C VAL A 219 -13.69 10.76 24.59
N ALA A 220 -13.65 12.05 24.85
CA ALA A 220 -14.15 12.58 26.11
C ALA A 220 -15.69 12.63 26.06
N ASP A 221 -16.34 12.08 27.09
CA ASP A 221 -17.78 12.26 27.32
C ASP A 221 -18.12 13.67 27.84
N GLU A 222 -19.38 13.92 28.10
CA GLU A 222 -19.87 15.22 28.63
C GLU A 222 -19.25 15.59 30.02
N ASP A 223 -18.85 14.57 30.78
CA ASP A 223 -18.16 14.73 32.07
C ASP A 223 -16.63 14.86 31.94
N GLY A 224 -16.10 14.81 30.69
CA GLY A 224 -14.67 14.86 30.41
C GLY A 224 -13.92 13.55 30.68
N ARG A 225 -14.63 12.43 30.86
CA ARG A 225 -14.01 11.09 30.98
C ARG A 225 -13.72 10.49 29.62
N PHE A 226 -12.57 9.84 29.50
CA PHE A 226 -12.27 9.10 28.29
C PHE A 226 -13.04 7.78 28.23
N VAL A 227 -13.90 7.65 27.23
CA VAL A 227 -14.70 6.46 26.95
C VAL A 227 -14.43 6.00 25.51
N PRO A 228 -14.56 4.70 25.20
CA PRO A 228 -14.52 4.25 23.80
C PRO A 228 -15.62 4.96 23.00
N SER A 229 -15.28 5.41 21.79
CA SER A 229 -16.17 6.23 20.93
C SER A 229 -17.53 5.59 20.66
N TYR A 230 -17.61 4.25 20.64
CA TYR A 230 -18.86 3.52 20.40
C TYR A 230 -19.86 3.63 21.58
N PHE A 231 -19.44 4.02 22.78
CA PHE A 231 -20.39 4.22 23.89
C PHE A 231 -21.27 5.45 23.68
N GLU A 232 -20.71 6.52 23.11
CA GLU A 232 -21.44 7.75 22.85
C GLU A 232 -22.48 7.62 21.71
N SER A 233 -22.31 6.64 20.84
CA SER A 233 -23.15 6.46 19.67
C SER A 233 -23.85 5.10 19.62
N ARG A 234 -23.86 4.38 20.74
CA ARG A 234 -24.36 3.00 20.77
C ARG A 234 -25.84 2.89 20.36
N ASP A 235 -26.64 3.91 20.63
CA ASP A 235 -28.06 3.93 20.29
C ASP A 235 -28.30 3.97 18.79
N LYS A 236 -27.30 4.34 18.00
CA LYS A 236 -27.32 4.30 16.54
C LYS A 236 -26.82 2.97 15.95
N LEU A 237 -26.26 2.10 16.79
CA LEU A 237 -25.77 0.77 16.40
C LEU A 237 -26.81 -0.33 16.57
N VAL A 238 -27.92 -0.06 17.24
CA VAL A 238 -29.05 -0.93 17.49
C VAL A 238 -30.19 -0.53 16.58
#